data_ebd8881f92c0e2e36e7810e738d746ed
#
_entry.id   ebd8881f92c0e2e36e7810e738d746ed
#
_cell.length_a   1.000
_cell.length_b   1.000
_cell.length_c   1.000
_cell.angle_alpha   90.00
_cell.angle_beta   90.00
_cell.angle_gamma   90.00
#
_symmetry.space_group_name_H-M   'P 1'
#
loop_
_entity.id
_entity.type
_entity.pdbx_description
1 polymer ?
#
loop_
_entity_poly.entity_id
_entity_poly.type
_entity_poly.pdbx_seq_one_letter_code
_entity_poly.pdbx_strand_id
1 'polypeptide(L)'
;FRMLGSSLNIAGPNIVLNTIVAEALKQIADIRESADDFDTEVHNIVKRVYGNHKKVIFNGDGYSAEWPVEAAKRGLPNYKTLPDAVPHFKDEKNIKLFTDHKIFTEEEVVSRTEILLEGYIKTISIEALTMSDMVKKEILPAVQGYVAELTANALNKKALGISAMTYETELLEKLSKYSDSLYKATMELDGALSNTDGDLDAEELAHYYCDKVFSKMCEVREFADMLETITADEYWPFPTY
;
A
#
# COMPACT_ATOMS: atom_id res chain seq x y z
N PHE A 1 6.61 -15.55 -0.16
CA PHE A 1 5.82 -14.88 0.91
C PHE A 1 5.85 -13.35 0.76
N ARG A 2 6.90 -12.77 0.21
CA ARG A 2 7.00 -11.31 -0.02
C ARG A 2 6.02 -10.78 -1.05
N MET A 3 5.65 -11.61 -2.02
CA MET A 3 4.76 -11.22 -3.11
C MET A 3 3.31 -11.04 -2.65
N LEU A 4 2.87 -11.80 -1.65
CA LEU A 4 1.47 -11.81 -1.20
C LEU A 4 1.16 -10.76 -0.14
N GLY A 5 2.13 -10.40 0.68
CA GLY A 5 1.85 -9.82 1.99
C GLY A 5 1.32 -10.87 2.99
N SER A 6 1.25 -10.51 4.27
CA SER A 6 0.91 -11.43 5.35
C SER A 6 -0.58 -11.76 5.48
N SER A 7 -1.45 -10.93 4.92
CA SER A 7 -2.91 -11.03 5.06
C SER A 7 -3.63 -11.63 3.85
N LEU A 8 -2.92 -11.90 2.75
CA LEU A 8 -3.52 -12.38 1.52
C LEU A 8 -3.37 -13.90 1.34
N ASN A 9 -4.34 -14.51 0.65
CA ASN A 9 -4.32 -15.93 0.33
C ASN A 9 -3.32 -16.23 -0.80
N ILE A 10 -2.56 -17.33 -0.64
CA ILE A 10 -1.56 -17.78 -1.62
C ILE A 10 -2.17 -18.33 -2.94
N ALA A 11 -3.47 -18.63 -2.96
CA ALA A 11 -4.11 -19.26 -4.12
C ALA A 11 -4.01 -18.40 -5.39
N GLY A 12 -4.26 -17.09 -5.29
CA GLY A 12 -4.18 -16.19 -6.44
C GLY A 12 -2.84 -16.23 -7.17
N PRO A 13 -1.71 -15.92 -6.48
CA PRO A 13 -0.38 -16.01 -7.06
C PRO A 13 -0.04 -17.41 -7.60
N ASN A 14 -0.42 -18.48 -6.92
CA ASN A 14 -0.16 -19.84 -7.39
C ASN A 14 -0.92 -20.16 -8.68
N ILE A 15 -2.18 -19.74 -8.81
CA ILE A 15 -2.96 -19.90 -10.04
C ILE A 15 -2.25 -19.20 -11.20
N VAL A 16 -1.89 -17.93 -11.01
CA VAL A 16 -1.21 -17.14 -12.06
C VAL A 16 0.12 -17.78 -12.45
N LEU A 17 0.99 -18.07 -11.47
CA LEU A 17 2.32 -18.64 -11.74
C LEU A 17 2.24 -20.00 -12.44
N ASN A 18 1.35 -20.88 -11.99
CA ASN A 18 1.18 -22.19 -12.64
C ASN A 18 0.65 -22.05 -14.06
N THR A 19 -0.27 -21.11 -14.30
CA THR A 19 -0.84 -20.90 -15.63
C THR A 19 0.20 -20.36 -16.62
N ILE A 20 1.02 -19.37 -16.24
CA ILE A 20 2.08 -18.86 -17.13
C ILE A 20 3.18 -19.89 -17.38
N VAL A 21 3.50 -20.73 -16.39
CA VAL A 21 4.46 -21.83 -16.60
C VAL A 21 3.85 -22.89 -17.54
N ALA A 22 2.58 -23.24 -17.37
CA ALA A 22 1.88 -24.18 -18.25
C ALA A 22 1.87 -23.67 -19.70
N GLU A 23 1.58 -22.37 -19.92
CA GLU A 23 1.62 -21.76 -21.24
C GLU A 23 3.03 -21.80 -21.85
N ALA A 24 4.06 -21.46 -21.08
CA ALA A 24 5.44 -21.52 -21.56
C ALA A 24 5.86 -22.92 -21.94
N LEU A 25 5.48 -23.94 -21.14
CA LEU A 25 5.76 -25.36 -21.46
C LEU A 25 4.99 -25.83 -22.70
N LYS A 26 3.72 -25.40 -22.86
CA LYS A 26 2.92 -25.70 -24.07
C LYS A 26 3.59 -25.14 -25.32
N GLN A 27 4.01 -23.87 -25.30
CA GLN A 27 4.70 -23.26 -26.44
C GLN A 27 6.01 -23.98 -26.80
N ILE A 28 6.77 -24.44 -25.80
CA ILE A 28 7.98 -25.22 -26.00
C ILE A 28 7.64 -26.61 -26.59
N ALA A 29 6.58 -27.26 -26.10
CA ALA A 29 6.15 -28.56 -26.60
C ALA A 29 5.67 -28.48 -28.05
N ASP A 30 4.84 -27.49 -28.39
CA ASP A 30 4.34 -27.28 -29.76
C ASP A 30 5.47 -27.11 -30.78
N ILE A 31 6.55 -26.39 -30.40
CA ILE A 31 7.73 -26.23 -31.26
C ILE A 31 8.49 -27.54 -31.39
N ARG A 32 8.68 -28.25 -30.28
CA ARG A 32 9.42 -29.50 -30.26
C ARG A 32 8.72 -30.60 -31.07
N GLU A 33 7.40 -30.71 -31.01
CA GLU A 33 6.63 -31.73 -31.74
C GLU A 33 6.74 -31.59 -33.27
N SER A 34 7.08 -30.40 -33.76
CA SER A 34 7.29 -30.12 -35.17
C SER A 34 8.75 -30.26 -35.62
N ALA A 35 9.68 -30.62 -34.73
CA ALA A 35 11.12 -30.65 -35.00
C ALA A 35 11.61 -32.05 -35.40
N ASP A 36 12.43 -32.11 -36.44
CA ASP A 36 13.08 -33.35 -36.91
C ASP A 36 14.28 -33.77 -36.04
N ASP A 37 15.02 -32.79 -35.47
CA ASP A 37 16.15 -32.99 -34.57
C ASP A 37 15.93 -32.34 -33.21
N PHE A 38 15.77 -33.15 -32.18
CA PHE A 38 15.46 -32.75 -30.80
C PHE A 38 16.53 -31.86 -30.19
N ASP A 39 17.80 -32.27 -30.26
CA ASP A 39 18.90 -31.57 -29.56
C ASP A 39 19.15 -30.20 -30.18
N THR A 40 19.14 -30.11 -31.50
CA THR A 40 19.27 -28.85 -32.22
C THR A 40 18.12 -27.90 -31.88
N GLU A 41 16.87 -28.40 -31.82
CA GLU A 41 15.72 -27.55 -31.54
C GLU A 41 15.68 -27.08 -30.07
N VAL A 42 16.07 -27.92 -29.11
CA VAL A 42 16.24 -27.49 -27.72
C VAL A 42 17.25 -26.34 -27.61
N HIS A 43 18.39 -26.44 -28.31
CA HIS A 43 19.39 -25.38 -28.34
C HIS A 43 18.80 -24.07 -28.92
N ASN A 44 18.04 -24.15 -30.01
CA ASN A 44 17.39 -23.03 -30.67
C ASN A 44 16.36 -22.39 -29.76
N ILE A 45 15.54 -23.18 -29.03
CA ILE A 45 14.57 -22.70 -28.06
C ILE A 45 15.26 -21.89 -26.95
N VAL A 46 16.31 -22.46 -26.33
CA VAL A 46 17.08 -21.79 -25.28
C VAL A 46 17.63 -20.45 -25.76
N LYS A 47 18.28 -20.45 -26.95
CA LYS A 47 18.84 -19.24 -27.54
C LYS A 47 17.78 -18.16 -27.80
N ARG A 48 16.63 -18.56 -28.33
CA ARG A 48 15.51 -17.65 -28.60
C ARG A 48 14.91 -17.09 -27.32
N VAL A 49 14.60 -17.95 -26.34
CA VAL A 49 14.03 -17.54 -25.05
C VAL A 49 14.98 -16.57 -24.33
N TYR A 50 16.26 -16.90 -24.23
CA TYR A 50 17.25 -16.02 -23.63
C TYR A 50 17.34 -14.68 -24.37
N GLY A 51 17.39 -14.69 -25.69
CA GLY A 51 17.44 -13.47 -26.50
C GLY A 51 16.23 -12.57 -26.32
N ASN A 52 15.03 -13.15 -26.34
CA ASN A 52 13.77 -12.40 -26.26
C ASN A 52 13.51 -11.84 -24.85
N HIS A 53 13.97 -12.52 -23.81
CA HIS A 53 13.69 -12.16 -22.41
C HIS A 53 14.88 -11.59 -21.65
N LYS A 54 15.97 -11.28 -22.36
CA LYS A 54 17.19 -10.70 -21.78
C LYS A 54 16.92 -9.44 -20.94
N LYS A 55 15.88 -8.68 -21.26
CA LYS A 55 15.49 -7.46 -20.52
C LYS A 55 15.14 -7.68 -19.05
N VAL A 56 14.74 -8.89 -18.63
CA VAL A 56 14.42 -9.20 -17.23
C VAL A 56 15.64 -9.62 -16.41
N ILE A 57 16.82 -9.83 -17.05
CA ILE A 57 18.04 -10.25 -16.38
C ILE A 57 18.77 -9.02 -15.86
N PHE A 58 18.89 -8.91 -14.55
CA PHE A 58 19.57 -7.82 -13.87
C PHE A 58 20.54 -8.36 -12.82
N ASN A 59 21.82 -7.95 -12.91
CA ASN A 59 22.91 -8.40 -12.03
C ASN A 59 23.33 -7.32 -11.03
N GLY A 60 22.41 -6.44 -10.62
CA GLY A 60 22.64 -5.40 -9.64
C GLY A 60 21.79 -5.59 -8.38
N ASP A 61 21.80 -4.58 -7.51
CA ASP A 61 20.92 -4.53 -6.35
C ASP A 61 19.49 -4.15 -6.77
N GLY A 62 18.58 -5.13 -6.73
CA GLY A 62 17.17 -4.95 -7.07
C GLY A 62 16.37 -4.06 -6.08
N TYR A 63 16.97 -3.70 -4.94
CA TYR A 63 16.37 -2.79 -3.95
C TYR A 63 16.86 -1.35 -4.11
N SER A 64 17.88 -1.12 -4.93
CA SER A 64 18.39 0.23 -5.17
C SER A 64 17.41 1.08 -5.99
N ALA A 65 17.52 2.41 -5.86
CA ALA A 65 16.75 3.36 -6.68
C ALA A 65 17.10 3.30 -8.18
N GLU A 66 18.23 2.69 -8.54
CA GLU A 66 18.69 2.54 -9.93
C GLU A 66 17.86 1.51 -10.70
N TRP A 67 17.43 0.42 -10.03
CA TRP A 67 16.67 -0.63 -10.69
C TRP A 67 15.35 -0.17 -11.31
N PRO A 68 14.45 0.58 -10.63
CA PRO A 68 13.24 1.10 -11.25
C PRO A 68 13.50 1.95 -12.49
N VAL A 69 14.56 2.75 -12.48
CA VAL A 69 14.97 3.59 -13.63
C VAL A 69 15.43 2.71 -14.79
N GLU A 70 16.26 1.73 -14.51
CA GLU A 70 16.75 0.78 -15.52
C GLU A 70 15.61 -0.11 -16.05
N ALA A 71 14.70 -0.59 -15.21
CA ALA A 71 13.54 -1.36 -15.60
C ALA A 71 12.62 -0.58 -16.56
N ALA A 72 12.39 0.69 -16.28
CA ALA A 72 11.62 1.58 -17.17
C ALA A 72 12.29 1.75 -18.54
N LYS A 73 13.62 1.93 -18.60
CA LYS A 73 14.38 1.98 -19.86
C LYS A 73 14.24 0.69 -20.68
N ARG A 74 14.10 -0.45 -20.02
CA ARG A 74 13.91 -1.76 -20.65
C ARG A 74 12.44 -2.03 -21.03
N GLY A 75 11.53 -1.10 -20.77
CA GLY A 75 10.11 -1.27 -21.03
C GLY A 75 9.45 -2.32 -20.12
N LEU A 76 9.93 -2.47 -18.89
CA LEU A 76 9.30 -3.30 -17.88
C LEU A 76 8.29 -2.45 -17.09
N PRO A 77 7.05 -2.93 -16.88
CA PRO A 77 6.06 -2.21 -16.10
C PRO A 77 6.44 -2.18 -14.61
N ASN A 78 6.00 -1.16 -13.90
CA ASN A 78 6.19 -1.00 -12.46
C ASN A 78 4.90 -0.51 -11.82
N TYR A 79 3.96 -1.40 -11.60
CA TYR A 79 2.69 -1.11 -10.92
C TYR A 79 2.90 -1.18 -9.41
N LYS A 80 2.94 -0.03 -8.75
CA LYS A 80 3.29 0.07 -7.33
C LYS A 80 2.12 -0.15 -6.40
N THR A 81 0.91 0.11 -6.87
CA THR A 81 -0.31 0.04 -6.07
C THR A 81 -1.25 -1.03 -6.60
N LEU A 82 -2.20 -1.45 -5.78
CA LEU A 82 -3.23 -2.40 -6.20
C LEU A 82 -4.13 -1.80 -7.29
N PRO A 83 -4.61 -0.55 -7.20
CA PRO A 83 -5.34 0.08 -8.29
C PRO A 83 -4.59 0.13 -9.62
N ASP A 84 -3.26 0.33 -9.60
CA ASP A 84 -2.46 0.30 -10.83
C ASP A 84 -2.34 -1.11 -11.42
N ALA A 85 -2.27 -2.14 -10.58
CA ALA A 85 -1.92 -3.49 -11.01
C ALA A 85 -3.15 -4.32 -11.42
N VAL A 86 -4.23 -4.23 -10.64
CA VAL A 86 -5.40 -5.12 -10.78
C VAL A 86 -6.13 -4.95 -12.10
N PRO A 87 -6.31 -3.74 -12.68
CA PRO A 87 -6.96 -3.59 -13.98
C PRO A 87 -6.31 -4.39 -15.10
N HIS A 88 -4.98 -4.60 -15.04
CA HIS A 88 -4.24 -5.40 -16.01
C HIS A 88 -4.58 -6.89 -15.98
N PHE A 89 -5.30 -7.38 -14.96
CA PHE A 89 -5.80 -8.74 -14.94
C PHE A 89 -6.77 -9.01 -16.10
N LYS A 90 -7.55 -8.00 -16.49
CA LYS A 90 -8.51 -8.03 -17.62
C LYS A 90 -7.91 -7.60 -18.96
N ASP A 91 -6.57 -7.42 -19.07
CA ASP A 91 -5.95 -7.24 -20.40
C ASP A 91 -6.26 -8.44 -21.29
N GLU A 92 -6.54 -8.21 -22.59
CA GLU A 92 -6.93 -9.23 -23.56
C GLU A 92 -5.98 -10.44 -23.55
N LYS A 93 -4.66 -10.20 -23.46
CA LYS A 93 -3.65 -11.28 -23.39
C LYS A 93 -3.82 -12.18 -22.17
N ASN A 94 -4.26 -11.62 -21.02
CA ASN A 94 -4.43 -12.34 -19.77
C ASN A 94 -5.77 -13.10 -19.75
N ILE A 95 -6.85 -12.48 -20.24
CA ILE A 95 -8.12 -13.17 -20.46
C ILE A 95 -7.89 -14.38 -21.37
N LYS A 96 -7.23 -14.19 -22.52
CA LYS A 96 -6.91 -15.27 -23.45
C LYS A 96 -6.11 -16.39 -22.78
N LEU A 97 -5.09 -16.04 -21.96
CA LEU A 97 -4.27 -17.02 -21.25
C LEU A 97 -5.15 -17.91 -20.34
N PHE A 98 -6.00 -17.31 -19.53
CA PHE A 98 -6.83 -18.05 -18.57
C PHE A 98 -7.91 -18.88 -19.28
N THR A 99 -8.52 -18.36 -20.34
CA THR A 99 -9.57 -19.08 -21.10
C THR A 99 -8.99 -20.24 -21.91
N ASP A 100 -7.85 -20.06 -22.59
CA ASP A 100 -7.19 -21.12 -23.36
C ASP A 100 -6.78 -22.31 -22.47
N HIS A 101 -6.37 -22.05 -21.23
CA HIS A 101 -6.05 -23.07 -20.24
C HIS A 101 -7.25 -23.54 -19.43
N LYS A 102 -8.46 -23.04 -19.70
CA LYS A 102 -9.70 -23.40 -18.99
C LYS A 102 -9.61 -23.22 -17.46
N ILE A 103 -8.87 -22.19 -17.04
CA ILE A 103 -8.70 -21.84 -15.63
C ILE A 103 -9.83 -20.92 -15.18
N PHE A 104 -10.13 -19.86 -15.97
CA PHE A 104 -11.22 -18.94 -15.77
C PHE A 104 -11.91 -18.63 -17.09
N THR A 105 -13.20 -18.32 -17.04
CA THR A 105 -13.90 -17.65 -18.12
C THR A 105 -13.59 -16.16 -18.13
N GLU A 106 -13.94 -15.44 -19.19
CA GLU A 106 -13.77 -13.99 -19.27
C GLU A 106 -14.56 -13.29 -18.15
N GLU A 107 -15.80 -13.72 -17.90
CA GLU A 107 -16.67 -13.16 -16.86
C GLU A 107 -16.07 -13.37 -15.46
N GLU A 108 -15.43 -14.52 -15.22
CA GLU A 108 -14.75 -14.79 -13.95
C GLU A 108 -13.53 -13.91 -13.75
N VAL A 109 -12.76 -13.61 -14.81
CA VAL A 109 -11.62 -12.70 -14.74
C VAL A 109 -12.09 -11.28 -14.43
N VAL A 110 -13.12 -10.79 -15.12
CA VAL A 110 -13.71 -9.46 -14.89
C VAL A 110 -14.24 -9.35 -13.46
N SER A 111 -15.07 -10.31 -13.04
CA SER A 111 -15.64 -10.31 -11.68
C SER A 111 -14.56 -10.35 -10.58
N ARG A 112 -13.48 -11.11 -10.76
CA ARG A 112 -12.36 -11.15 -9.80
C ARG A 112 -11.63 -9.83 -9.74
N THR A 113 -11.47 -9.14 -10.86
CA THR A 113 -10.88 -7.78 -10.91
C THR A 113 -11.71 -6.80 -10.08
N GLU A 114 -13.04 -6.80 -10.27
CA GLU A 114 -13.96 -5.96 -9.50
C GLU A 114 -13.92 -6.27 -8.01
N ILE A 115 -13.95 -7.55 -7.62
CA ILE A 115 -13.87 -7.99 -6.22
C ILE A 115 -12.58 -7.51 -5.55
N LEU A 116 -11.45 -7.53 -6.26
CA LEU A 116 -10.17 -7.07 -5.71
C LEU A 116 -10.16 -5.55 -5.49
N LEU A 117 -10.68 -4.77 -6.45
CA LEU A 117 -10.81 -3.32 -6.31
C LEU A 117 -11.77 -2.93 -5.19
N GLU A 118 -12.95 -3.54 -5.13
CA GLU A 118 -13.90 -3.32 -4.03
C GLU A 118 -13.33 -3.72 -2.67
N GLY A 119 -12.60 -4.84 -2.61
CA GLY A 119 -11.92 -5.28 -1.39
C GLY A 119 -10.90 -4.26 -0.90
N TYR A 120 -10.12 -3.67 -1.82
CA TYR A 120 -9.18 -2.60 -1.53
C TYR A 120 -9.89 -1.36 -0.97
N ILE A 121 -10.93 -0.87 -1.67
CA ILE A 121 -11.72 0.28 -1.26
C ILE A 121 -12.30 0.08 0.15
N LYS A 122 -12.93 -1.07 0.39
CA LYS A 122 -13.52 -1.41 1.69
C LYS A 122 -12.48 -1.44 2.81
N THR A 123 -11.31 -2.03 2.55
CA THR A 123 -10.23 -2.11 3.54
C THR A 123 -9.74 -0.70 3.91
N ILE A 124 -9.35 0.12 2.94
CA ILE A 124 -8.86 1.48 3.19
C ILE A 124 -9.95 2.33 3.85
N SER A 125 -11.22 2.19 3.45
CA SER A 125 -12.34 2.90 4.07
C SER A 125 -12.48 2.59 5.56
N ILE A 126 -12.46 1.29 5.92
CA ILE A 126 -12.55 0.86 7.32
C ILE A 126 -11.37 1.34 8.13
N GLU A 127 -10.15 1.22 7.59
CA GLU A 127 -8.92 1.67 8.25
C GLU A 127 -8.94 3.19 8.48
N ALA A 128 -9.36 3.98 7.48
CA ALA A 128 -9.46 5.43 7.58
C ALA A 128 -10.50 5.89 8.61
N LEU A 129 -11.68 5.26 8.62
CA LEU A 129 -12.71 5.53 9.62
C LEU A 129 -12.24 5.19 11.03
N THR A 130 -11.59 4.04 11.19
CA THR A 130 -11.02 3.60 12.47
C THR A 130 -9.95 4.57 12.94
N MET A 131 -9.04 4.99 12.06
CA MET A 131 -7.98 5.96 12.36
C MET A 131 -8.57 7.29 12.84
N SER A 132 -9.59 7.81 12.14
CA SER A 132 -10.30 9.03 12.54
C SER A 132 -10.94 8.90 13.93
N ASP A 133 -11.57 7.77 14.21
CA ASP A 133 -12.17 7.49 15.52
C ASP A 133 -11.12 7.40 16.63
N MET A 134 -10.00 6.70 16.40
CA MET A 134 -8.88 6.61 17.35
C MET A 134 -8.31 7.99 17.68
N VAL A 135 -8.09 8.82 16.67
CA VAL A 135 -7.59 10.19 16.91
C VAL A 135 -8.56 10.99 17.78
N LYS A 136 -9.85 10.99 17.44
CA LYS A 136 -10.86 11.82 18.12
C LYS A 136 -11.21 11.35 19.51
N LYS A 137 -11.23 10.03 19.73
CA LYS A 137 -11.75 9.45 20.97
C LYS A 137 -10.65 9.02 21.95
N GLU A 138 -9.44 8.78 21.45
CA GLU A 138 -8.35 8.22 22.26
C GLU A 138 -7.12 9.13 22.27
N ILE A 139 -6.49 9.41 21.11
CA ILE A 139 -5.20 10.15 21.07
C ILE A 139 -5.38 11.60 21.56
N LEU A 140 -6.25 12.38 20.94
CA LEU A 140 -6.41 13.79 21.31
C LEU A 140 -6.88 13.97 22.76
N PRO A 141 -7.85 13.21 23.29
CA PRO A 141 -8.22 13.30 24.71
C PRO A 141 -7.08 12.93 25.66
N ALA A 142 -6.29 11.91 25.35
CA ALA A 142 -5.15 11.50 26.17
C ALA A 142 -4.06 12.57 26.21
N VAL A 143 -3.68 13.11 25.05
CA VAL A 143 -2.70 14.21 24.96
C VAL A 143 -3.20 15.45 25.69
N GLN A 144 -4.50 15.79 25.61
CA GLN A 144 -5.10 16.92 26.34
C GLN A 144 -5.05 16.71 27.87
N GLY A 145 -5.19 15.46 28.34
CA GLY A 145 -4.98 15.12 29.74
C GLY A 145 -3.56 15.46 30.21
N TYR A 146 -2.56 15.07 29.42
CA TYR A 146 -1.17 15.38 29.71
C TYR A 146 -0.88 16.90 29.65
N VAL A 147 -1.40 17.60 28.65
CA VAL A 147 -1.30 19.06 28.54
C VAL A 147 -1.90 19.76 29.76
N ALA A 148 -3.03 19.28 30.27
CA ALA A 148 -3.67 19.86 31.46
C ALA A 148 -2.78 19.71 32.71
N GLU A 149 -2.17 18.54 32.92
CA GLU A 149 -1.24 18.33 34.04
C GLU A 149 0.00 19.21 33.92
N LEU A 150 0.67 19.25 32.76
CA LEU A 150 1.83 20.11 32.53
C LEU A 150 1.52 21.58 32.76
N THR A 151 0.34 22.01 32.30
CA THR A 151 -0.14 23.40 32.51
C THR A 151 -0.31 23.71 33.99
N ALA A 152 -0.94 22.80 34.74
CA ALA A 152 -1.11 22.96 36.19
C ALA A 152 0.26 23.02 36.93
N ASN A 153 1.19 22.17 36.56
CA ASN A 153 2.53 22.14 37.10
C ASN A 153 3.30 23.46 36.81
N ALA A 154 3.22 23.97 35.58
CA ALA A 154 3.83 25.25 35.21
C ALA A 154 3.23 26.45 36.01
N LEU A 155 1.90 26.48 36.16
CA LEU A 155 1.20 27.50 36.94
C LEU A 155 1.60 27.45 38.44
N ASN A 156 1.69 26.27 39.03
CA ASN A 156 2.12 26.07 40.41
C ASN A 156 3.55 26.52 40.63
N LYS A 157 4.50 26.19 39.73
CA LYS A 157 5.87 26.69 39.78
C LYS A 157 5.94 28.21 39.73
N LYS A 158 5.16 28.83 38.82
CA LYS A 158 5.08 30.29 38.71
C LYS A 158 4.53 30.92 39.98
N ALA A 159 3.52 30.34 40.62
CA ALA A 159 2.96 30.82 41.88
C ALA A 159 3.96 30.78 43.03
N LEU A 160 4.89 29.83 43.02
CA LEU A 160 6.01 29.72 44.00
C LEU A 160 7.20 30.64 43.66
N GLY A 161 7.14 31.42 42.57
CA GLY A 161 8.25 32.28 42.13
C GLY A 161 9.37 31.55 41.43
N ILE A 162 9.18 30.30 41.02
CA ILE A 162 10.15 29.50 40.25
C ILE A 162 10.11 29.94 38.80
N SER A 163 11.25 30.41 38.26
CA SER A 163 11.37 30.89 36.87
C SER A 163 11.88 29.82 35.87
N ALA A 164 12.42 28.69 36.36
CA ALA A 164 12.95 27.61 35.56
C ALA A 164 11.82 26.73 35.04
N MET A 165 11.25 27.08 33.87
CA MET A 165 10.10 26.42 33.24
C MET A 165 10.30 26.16 31.71
N THR A 166 11.55 26.17 31.27
CA THR A 166 11.88 25.98 29.84
C THR A 166 11.32 24.67 29.31
N TYR A 167 11.52 23.59 30.07
CA TYR A 167 11.02 22.25 29.68
C TYR A 167 9.52 22.23 29.50
N GLU A 168 8.76 22.69 30.48
CA GLU A 168 7.30 22.69 30.43
C GLU A 168 6.78 23.57 29.30
N THR A 169 7.36 24.73 29.09
CA THR A 169 6.92 25.67 28.04
C THR A 169 7.16 25.10 26.65
N GLU A 170 8.37 24.60 26.36
CA GLU A 170 8.68 24.01 25.06
C GLU A 170 7.84 22.76 24.76
N LEU A 171 7.60 21.92 25.79
CA LEU A 171 6.80 20.71 25.62
C LEU A 171 5.33 21.05 25.36
N LEU A 172 4.75 22.00 26.12
CA LEU A 172 3.38 22.48 25.93
C LEU A 172 3.17 23.08 24.54
N GLU A 173 4.14 23.86 24.04
CA GLU A 173 4.09 24.43 22.69
C GLU A 173 4.07 23.34 21.62
N LYS A 174 4.93 22.32 21.75
CA LYS A 174 5.00 21.19 20.80
C LYS A 174 3.72 20.35 20.83
N LEU A 175 3.27 19.95 22.02
CA LEU A 175 2.04 19.18 22.20
C LEU A 175 0.83 19.91 21.60
N SER A 176 0.68 21.20 21.90
CA SER A 176 -0.41 22.01 21.36
C SER A 176 -0.36 22.13 19.84
N LYS A 177 0.83 22.41 19.28
CA LYS A 177 1.04 22.53 17.83
C LYS A 177 0.73 21.24 17.10
N TYR A 178 1.24 20.10 17.59
CA TYR A 178 1.01 18.81 16.93
C TYR A 178 -0.42 18.32 17.10
N SER A 179 -1.08 18.60 18.24
CA SER A 179 -2.50 18.32 18.41
C SER A 179 -3.38 19.08 17.42
N ASP A 180 -3.10 20.37 17.20
CA ASP A 180 -3.77 21.17 16.18
C ASP A 180 -3.56 20.63 14.77
N SER A 181 -2.33 20.21 14.45
CA SER A 181 -1.99 19.65 13.16
C SER A 181 -2.68 18.29 12.96
N LEU A 182 -2.65 17.42 13.97
CA LEU A 182 -3.34 16.13 13.96
C LEU A 182 -4.85 16.31 13.76
N TYR A 183 -5.47 17.25 14.49
CA TYR A 183 -6.89 17.53 14.33
C TYR A 183 -7.24 17.99 12.90
N LYS A 184 -6.46 18.93 12.34
CA LYS A 184 -6.67 19.40 10.96
C LYS A 184 -6.53 18.30 9.94
N ALA A 185 -5.45 17.49 10.03
CA ALA A 185 -5.25 16.35 9.14
C ALA A 185 -6.41 15.33 9.23
N THR A 186 -6.93 15.09 10.44
CA THR A 186 -8.09 14.21 10.64
C THR A 186 -9.36 14.78 10.00
N MET A 187 -9.60 16.09 10.10
CA MET A 187 -10.74 16.72 9.44
C MET A 187 -10.62 16.68 7.90
N GLU A 188 -9.40 16.78 7.37
CA GLU A 188 -9.16 16.60 5.93
C GLU A 188 -9.39 15.15 5.50
N LEU A 189 -9.00 14.16 6.31
CA LEU A 189 -9.30 12.75 6.08
C LEU A 189 -10.81 12.49 6.05
N ASP A 190 -11.55 13.03 7.02
CA ASP A 190 -13.03 12.93 7.04
C ASP A 190 -13.67 13.59 5.80
N GLY A 191 -13.13 14.72 5.38
CA GLY A 191 -13.52 15.39 4.14
C GLY A 191 -13.30 14.52 2.91
N ALA A 192 -12.14 13.85 2.82
CA ALA A 192 -11.83 12.94 1.73
C ALA A 192 -12.77 11.72 1.73
N LEU A 193 -13.08 11.16 2.90
CA LEU A 193 -14.04 10.05 3.03
C LEU A 193 -15.47 10.44 2.63
N SER A 194 -15.87 11.68 2.92
CA SER A 194 -17.22 12.18 2.59
C SER A 194 -17.41 12.56 1.12
N ASN A 195 -16.32 12.78 0.38
CA ASN A 195 -16.35 13.16 -1.04
C ASN A 195 -16.35 11.99 -2.00
N THR A 196 -16.65 10.77 -1.54
CA THR A 196 -16.69 9.55 -2.36
C THR A 196 -18.04 9.33 -3.06
N ASP A 197 -18.99 10.25 -2.93
CA ASP A 197 -20.36 10.14 -3.45
C ASP A 197 -20.52 10.55 -4.94
N GLY A 198 -19.55 10.22 -5.78
CA GLY A 198 -19.62 10.43 -7.23
C GLY A 198 -20.00 9.16 -7.99
N ASP A 199 -20.46 9.32 -9.24
CA ASP A 199 -20.67 8.23 -10.21
C ASP A 199 -19.32 7.63 -10.71
N LEU A 200 -18.37 7.37 -9.77
CA LEU A 200 -17.08 6.77 -10.09
C LEU A 200 -17.24 5.26 -10.26
N ASP A 201 -16.59 4.70 -11.28
CA ASP A 201 -16.49 3.26 -11.39
C ASP A 201 -15.51 2.68 -10.33
N ALA A 202 -15.44 1.36 -10.21
CA ALA A 202 -14.63 0.69 -9.17
C ALA A 202 -13.12 1.01 -9.30
N GLU A 203 -12.62 1.21 -10.53
CA GLU A 203 -11.21 1.52 -10.79
C GLU A 203 -10.90 2.97 -10.40
N GLU A 204 -11.72 3.91 -10.84
CA GLU A 204 -11.61 5.32 -10.49
C GLU A 204 -11.72 5.53 -8.97
N LEU A 205 -12.66 4.83 -8.33
CA LEU A 205 -12.85 4.89 -6.89
C LEU A 205 -11.66 4.29 -6.13
N ALA A 206 -11.09 3.17 -6.59
CA ALA A 206 -9.89 2.59 -5.99
C ALA A 206 -8.68 3.54 -6.08
N HIS A 207 -8.50 4.22 -7.22
CA HIS A 207 -7.48 5.26 -7.38
C HIS A 207 -7.74 6.46 -6.45
N TYR A 208 -8.99 6.89 -6.31
CA TYR A 208 -9.33 7.94 -5.35
C TYR A 208 -8.95 7.57 -3.91
N TYR A 209 -9.27 6.34 -3.48
CA TYR A 209 -8.88 5.86 -2.16
C TYR A 209 -7.36 5.75 -2.00
N CYS A 210 -6.63 5.33 -3.03
CA CYS A 210 -5.18 5.28 -3.02
C CYS A 210 -4.55 6.68 -2.92
N ASP A 211 -4.96 7.60 -3.78
CA ASP A 211 -4.26 8.87 -3.98
C ASP A 211 -4.72 9.96 -3.00
N LYS A 212 -5.98 9.90 -2.56
CA LYS A 212 -6.57 10.93 -1.69
C LYS A 212 -6.72 10.43 -0.27
N VAL A 213 -7.48 9.35 -0.06
CA VAL A 213 -7.78 8.88 1.29
C VAL A 213 -6.51 8.36 1.98
N PHE A 214 -5.78 7.45 1.35
CA PHE A 214 -4.57 6.87 1.93
C PHE A 214 -3.46 7.91 2.14
N SER A 215 -3.33 8.89 1.26
CA SER A 215 -2.40 10.02 1.45
C SER A 215 -2.73 10.80 2.71
N LYS A 216 -4.03 11.08 2.99
CA LYS A 216 -4.45 11.76 4.22
C LYS A 216 -4.27 10.89 5.46
N MET A 217 -4.44 9.57 5.36
CA MET A 217 -4.09 8.65 6.46
C MET A 217 -2.61 8.75 6.82
N CYS A 218 -1.72 8.85 5.84
CA CYS A 218 -0.28 9.04 6.08
C CYS A 218 0.02 10.35 6.81
N GLU A 219 -0.66 11.46 6.46
CA GLU A 219 -0.50 12.75 7.14
C GLU A 219 -1.00 12.67 8.60
N VAL A 220 -2.13 12.04 8.85
CA VAL A 220 -2.66 11.79 10.21
C VAL A 220 -1.65 10.97 11.02
N ARG A 221 -1.11 9.92 10.44
CA ARG A 221 -0.12 9.05 11.09
C ARG A 221 1.15 9.80 11.48
N GLU A 222 1.65 10.67 10.61
CA GLU A 222 2.86 11.47 10.88
C GLU A 222 2.70 12.32 12.15
N PHE A 223 1.57 13.02 12.32
CA PHE A 223 1.33 13.85 13.51
C PHE A 223 1.04 13.01 14.75
N ALA A 224 0.38 11.86 14.61
CA ALA A 224 0.18 10.94 15.72
C ALA A 224 1.52 10.39 16.25
N ASP A 225 2.41 9.96 15.37
CA ASP A 225 3.76 9.48 15.72
C ASP A 225 4.60 10.59 16.39
N MET A 226 4.48 11.85 15.92
CA MET A 226 5.14 12.98 16.60
C MET A 226 4.61 13.19 18.02
N LEU A 227 3.32 13.04 18.26
CA LEU A 227 2.72 13.15 19.60
C LEU A 227 3.12 11.98 20.50
N GLU A 228 3.15 10.77 19.97
CA GLU A 228 3.61 9.58 20.70
C GLU A 228 4.99 9.80 21.32
N THR A 229 5.94 10.33 20.52
CA THR A 229 7.33 10.53 20.98
C THR A 229 7.50 11.54 22.12
N ILE A 230 6.54 12.40 22.39
CA ILE A 230 6.62 13.48 23.39
C ILE A 230 5.53 13.43 24.45
N THR A 231 4.58 12.52 24.34
CA THR A 231 3.54 12.27 25.34
C THR A 231 4.06 11.24 26.34
N ALA A 232 3.86 11.47 27.65
CA ALA A 232 4.29 10.51 28.67
C ALA A 232 3.55 9.16 28.51
N ASP A 233 4.26 8.05 28.72
CA ASP A 233 3.75 6.67 28.51
C ASP A 233 2.44 6.40 29.26
N GLU A 234 2.27 6.97 30.45
CA GLU A 234 1.05 6.80 31.25
C GLU A 234 -0.20 7.47 30.62
N TYR A 235 0.00 8.42 29.71
CA TYR A 235 -1.07 9.08 28.96
C TYR A 235 -1.29 8.52 27.59
N TRP A 236 -0.25 7.90 26.98
CA TRP A 236 -0.41 7.39 25.63
C TRP A 236 -1.34 6.17 25.59
N PRO A 237 -2.41 6.18 24.77
CA PRO A 237 -3.47 5.18 24.88
C PRO A 237 -3.16 3.83 24.23
N PHE A 238 -2.03 3.71 23.52
CA PHE A 238 -1.64 2.51 22.80
C PHE A 238 -0.29 1.98 23.27
N PRO A 239 0.02 0.68 23.02
CA PRO A 239 1.35 0.13 23.24
C PRO A 239 2.40 0.90 22.42
N THR A 240 3.49 1.33 23.06
CA THR A 240 4.67 1.92 22.42
C THR A 240 5.61 0.83 21.91
N TYR A 241 6.43 1.16 20.91
CA TYR A 241 7.45 0.26 20.36
C TYR A 241 8.70 0.22 21.24
#